data_2da8846a204991b26b5f10c3a458a6fb
#
_entry.id   2da8846a204991b26b5f10c3a458a6fb
#
_cell.length_a   1.000
_cell.length_b   1.000
_cell.length_c   1.000
_cell.angle_alpha   90.00
_cell.angle_beta   90.00
_cell.angle_gamma   90.00
#
_symmetry.space_group_name_H-M   'P 1'
#
loop_
_entity.id
_entity.type
_entity.pdbx_description
1 polymer ?
#
loop_
_entity_poly.entity_id
_entity_poly.type
_entity_poly.pdbx_seq_one_letter_code
_entity_poly.pdbx_strand_id
1 'polypeptide(L)'
;DIKSKLNFHTYKYNRINSFVPVDRNSKFSKSRILAAKSNEKGFENIVKIDVTNIDSYCEENNISEIDFIKIDTQGFESKILLGMEKMLSKEKVSIIELELILGFGYEKSFSFYDYEKILNNKNYKLIAISNSGNIISFSNYQTNLLYVKKEIFENIRNLHESNIDIPGVTNKTDKSNPFSY
;
A
#
# COMPACT_ATOMS: atom_id res chain seq x y z
N ASP A 1 18.08 -1.89 -15.46
CA ASP A 1 19.08 -2.82 -14.94
C ASP A 1 19.48 -2.46 -13.52
N ILE A 2 18.68 -2.84 -12.52
CA ILE A 2 19.06 -2.38 -11.19
C ILE A 2 18.99 -3.55 -10.23
N LYS A 3 20.00 -4.41 -10.35
CA LYS A 3 20.44 -5.22 -9.21
C LYS A 3 21.28 -4.31 -8.34
N SER A 4 20.73 -3.79 -7.29
CA SER A 4 21.41 -2.90 -6.34
C SER A 4 21.38 -3.51 -4.94
N LYS A 5 22.32 -3.07 -4.10
CA LYS A 5 22.29 -3.43 -2.68
C LYS A 5 21.72 -2.27 -1.89
N LEU A 6 20.66 -2.53 -1.16
CA LEU A 6 20.06 -1.55 -0.25
C LEU A 6 20.28 -1.95 1.21
N ASN A 7 20.31 -0.96 2.08
CA ASN A 7 20.26 -1.19 3.51
C ASN A 7 18.86 -1.62 3.89
N PHE A 8 18.77 -2.76 4.57
CA PHE A 8 17.53 -3.26 5.14
C PHE A 8 17.62 -3.20 6.65
N HIS A 9 16.71 -2.48 7.26
CA HIS A 9 16.64 -2.25 8.69
C HIS A 9 15.83 -3.36 9.33
N THR A 10 16.49 -4.18 10.15
CA THR A 10 15.86 -5.24 10.91
C THR A 10 15.77 -4.85 12.37
N TYR A 11 14.63 -5.15 12.97
CA TYR A 11 14.32 -4.76 14.33
C TYR A 11 14.00 -6.00 15.16
N LYS A 12 14.21 -5.91 16.46
CA LYS A 12 13.82 -6.98 17.39
C LYS A 12 12.31 -7.27 17.33
N TYR A 13 11.51 -6.27 16.99
CA TYR A 13 10.11 -6.42 16.62
C TYR A 13 10.01 -6.48 15.09
N ASN A 14 10.09 -7.71 14.55
CA ASN A 14 10.28 -7.97 13.11
C ASN A 14 9.17 -7.44 12.19
N ARG A 15 7.98 -7.12 12.72
CA ARG A 15 6.85 -6.55 11.94
C ARG A 15 7.08 -5.14 11.41
N ILE A 16 8.19 -4.49 11.83
CA ILE A 16 8.57 -3.16 11.37
C ILE A 16 9.86 -3.18 10.57
N ASN A 17 10.32 -4.36 10.14
CA ASN A 17 11.47 -4.45 9.25
C ASN A 17 11.18 -3.77 7.93
N SER A 18 12.11 -2.94 7.45
CA SER A 18 11.88 -2.11 6.26
C SER A 18 13.19 -1.67 5.62
N PHE A 19 13.09 -1.20 4.39
CA PHE A 19 14.13 -0.40 3.74
C PHE A 19 14.17 1.05 4.22
N VAL A 20 13.12 1.49 4.93
CA VAL A 20 13.03 2.84 5.51
C VAL A 20 13.24 2.73 7.01
N PRO A 21 14.19 3.47 7.59
CA PRO A 21 14.36 3.46 9.04
C PRO A 21 13.12 4.02 9.75
N VAL A 22 12.81 3.47 10.92
CA VAL A 22 11.76 4.04 11.77
C VAL A 22 12.21 5.37 12.36
N ASP A 23 11.29 6.33 12.42
CA ASP A 23 11.55 7.56 13.17
C ASP A 23 11.60 7.26 14.68
N ARG A 24 12.80 7.23 15.25
CA ARG A 24 13.03 6.90 16.66
C ARG A 24 12.38 7.87 17.64
N ASN A 25 12.06 9.08 17.22
CA ASN A 25 11.41 10.08 18.06
C ASN A 25 9.89 9.91 18.12
N SER A 26 9.32 9.16 17.17
CA SER A 26 7.89 8.95 17.09
C SER A 26 7.34 8.11 18.26
N LYS A 27 6.08 8.34 18.58
CA LYS A 27 5.36 7.50 19.56
C LYS A 27 5.25 6.04 19.06
N PHE A 28 5.19 5.86 17.74
CA PHE A 28 5.17 4.55 17.09
C PHE A 28 6.41 3.74 17.46
N SER A 29 7.62 4.27 17.22
CA SER A 29 8.87 3.58 17.55
C SER A 29 9.00 3.30 19.03
N LYS A 30 8.70 4.27 19.87
CA LYS A 30 8.75 4.11 21.33
C LYS A 30 7.84 2.97 21.81
N SER A 31 6.64 2.86 21.26
CA SER A 31 5.72 1.75 21.60
C SER A 31 6.26 0.39 21.15
N ARG A 32 6.95 0.31 20.00
CA ARG A 32 7.53 -0.93 19.47
C ARG A 32 8.78 -1.36 20.25
N ILE A 33 9.61 -0.40 20.65
CA ILE A 33 10.75 -0.66 21.54
C ILE A 33 10.28 -1.27 22.87
N LEU A 34 9.23 -0.72 23.45
CA LEU A 34 8.60 -1.26 24.66
C LEU A 34 8.03 -2.67 24.43
N ALA A 35 7.27 -2.87 23.35
CA ALA A 35 6.70 -4.18 22.99
C ALA A 35 7.77 -5.24 22.77
N ALA A 36 8.93 -4.87 22.24
CA ALA A 36 10.06 -5.77 22.05
C ALA A 36 10.82 -6.09 23.32
N LYS A 37 10.45 -5.50 24.46
CA LYS A 37 11.21 -5.60 25.74
C LYS A 37 12.71 -5.33 25.53
N SER A 38 13.02 -4.34 24.72
CA SER A 38 14.35 -4.00 24.25
C SER A 38 14.73 -2.61 24.77
N ASN A 39 16.02 -2.40 25.03
CA ASN A 39 16.56 -1.05 25.15
C ASN A 39 16.88 -0.49 23.76
N GLU A 40 17.17 0.79 23.66
CA GLU A 40 17.51 1.40 22.35
C GLU A 40 18.76 0.79 21.70
N LYS A 41 19.72 0.29 22.50
CA LYS A 41 20.87 -0.47 22.03
C LYS A 41 20.43 -1.88 21.65
N GLY A 42 20.69 -2.26 20.37
CA GLY A 42 20.31 -3.58 19.85
C GLY A 42 18.84 -3.69 19.41
N PHE A 43 18.10 -2.57 19.39
CA PHE A 43 16.76 -2.53 18.81
C PHE A 43 16.80 -2.69 17.27
N GLU A 44 17.81 -2.17 16.62
CA GLU A 44 17.98 -2.15 15.17
C GLU A 44 19.30 -2.79 14.75
N ASN A 45 19.27 -3.55 13.68
CA ASN A 45 20.45 -4.00 12.94
C ASN A 45 20.25 -3.66 11.46
N ILE A 46 21.34 -3.37 10.74
CA ILE A 46 21.29 -3.00 9.33
C ILE A 46 22.06 -4.05 8.53
N VAL A 47 21.39 -4.64 7.57
CA VAL A 47 21.97 -5.61 6.64
C VAL A 47 21.87 -5.09 5.21
N LYS A 48 22.86 -5.38 4.38
CA LYS A 48 22.78 -5.10 2.94
C LYS A 48 22.20 -6.31 2.24
N ILE A 49 21.15 -6.11 1.47
CA ILE A 49 20.50 -7.16 0.69
C ILE A 49 20.45 -6.76 -0.79
N ASP A 50 20.54 -7.75 -1.66
CA ASP A 50 20.38 -7.56 -3.09
C ASP A 50 18.88 -7.35 -3.38
N VAL A 51 18.59 -6.34 -4.21
CA VAL A 51 17.22 -6.00 -4.61
C VAL A 51 17.12 -5.90 -6.12
N THR A 52 15.93 -6.18 -6.62
CA THR A 52 15.52 -5.92 -8.00
C THR A 52 14.19 -5.16 -7.98
N ASN A 53 13.82 -4.53 -9.09
CA ASN A 53 12.51 -3.92 -9.23
C ASN A 53 11.51 -4.91 -9.86
N ILE A 54 10.21 -4.62 -9.74
CA ILE A 54 9.14 -5.49 -10.23
C ILE A 54 9.21 -5.64 -11.76
N ASP A 55 9.48 -4.57 -12.50
CA ASP A 55 9.57 -4.62 -13.96
C ASP A 55 10.66 -5.59 -14.42
N SER A 56 11.86 -5.50 -13.84
CA SER A 56 12.98 -6.39 -14.16
C SER A 56 12.69 -7.84 -13.75
N TYR A 57 12.08 -8.04 -12.57
CA TYR A 57 11.69 -9.36 -12.11
C TYR A 57 10.68 -10.02 -13.06
N CYS A 58 9.66 -9.27 -13.49
CA CYS A 58 8.66 -9.77 -14.43
C CYS A 58 9.28 -10.12 -15.78
N GLU A 59 10.19 -9.27 -16.28
CA GLU A 59 10.90 -9.51 -17.54
C GLU A 59 11.78 -10.77 -17.48
N GLU A 60 12.61 -10.90 -16.42
CA GLU A 60 13.48 -12.06 -16.20
C GLU A 60 12.71 -13.39 -16.04
N ASN A 61 11.47 -13.33 -15.52
CA ASN A 61 10.65 -14.52 -15.28
C ASN A 61 9.50 -14.72 -16.28
N ASN A 62 9.46 -13.93 -17.38
CA ASN A 62 8.41 -13.98 -18.40
C ASN A 62 6.99 -13.78 -17.84
N ILE A 63 6.84 -12.94 -16.83
CA ILE A 63 5.54 -12.56 -16.25
C ILE A 63 5.00 -11.40 -17.06
N SER A 64 3.97 -11.65 -17.87
CA SER A 64 3.36 -10.65 -18.74
C SER A 64 2.27 -9.84 -18.06
N GLU A 65 1.61 -10.39 -17.05
CA GLU A 65 0.49 -9.78 -16.32
C GLU A 65 0.48 -10.21 -14.85
N ILE A 66 -0.10 -9.38 -14.00
CA ILE A 66 -0.29 -9.63 -12.57
C ILE A 66 -1.77 -9.42 -12.26
N ASP A 67 -2.47 -10.45 -11.82
CA ASP A 67 -3.88 -10.34 -11.45
C ASP A 67 -4.08 -9.55 -10.16
N PHE A 68 -3.22 -9.81 -9.18
CA PHE A 68 -3.28 -9.15 -7.88
C PHE A 68 -1.88 -9.00 -7.29
N ILE A 69 -1.58 -7.81 -6.77
CA ILE A 69 -0.37 -7.56 -6.00
C ILE A 69 -0.73 -6.88 -4.67
N LYS A 70 -0.20 -7.44 -3.57
CA LYS A 70 -0.21 -6.75 -2.27
C LYS A 70 1.15 -6.14 -2.01
N ILE A 71 1.16 -4.85 -1.67
CA ILE A 71 2.35 -4.08 -1.32
C ILE A 71 2.22 -3.64 0.14
N ASP A 72 3.02 -4.26 1.00
CA ASP A 72 3.04 -4.05 2.45
C ASP A 72 4.51 -4.13 2.90
N THR A 73 5.22 -3.04 2.79
CA THR A 73 6.68 -2.97 2.90
C THR A 73 7.15 -1.96 3.93
N GLN A 74 6.21 -1.55 4.77
CA GLN A 74 6.48 -0.73 5.94
C GLN A 74 7.19 0.59 5.59
N GLY A 75 6.56 1.37 4.68
CA GLY A 75 7.02 2.69 4.27
C GLY A 75 7.85 2.73 2.98
N PHE A 76 8.02 1.60 2.27
CA PHE A 76 8.76 1.54 1.01
C PHE A 76 7.84 1.40 -0.22
N GLU A 77 6.51 1.43 -0.04
CA GLU A 77 5.47 1.14 -1.05
C GLU A 77 5.62 1.99 -2.31
N SER A 78 5.85 3.30 -2.16
CA SER A 78 6.01 4.19 -3.31
C SER A 78 7.23 3.87 -4.18
N LYS A 79 8.31 3.37 -3.55
CA LYS A 79 9.50 2.94 -4.30
C LYS A 79 9.22 1.68 -5.11
N ILE A 80 8.36 0.79 -4.59
CA ILE A 80 7.90 -0.39 -5.32
C ILE A 80 7.02 0.04 -6.50
N LEU A 81 6.07 0.97 -6.30
CA LEU A 81 5.26 1.51 -7.38
C LEU A 81 6.11 2.13 -8.50
N LEU A 82 7.16 2.87 -8.15
CA LEU A 82 8.12 3.40 -9.13
C LEU A 82 8.93 2.30 -9.82
N GLY A 83 9.19 1.18 -9.13
CA GLY A 83 9.91 0.03 -9.68
C GLY A 83 9.05 -0.90 -10.55
N MET A 84 7.77 -0.59 -10.74
CA MET A 84 6.85 -1.30 -11.62
C MET A 84 6.22 -0.38 -12.68
N GLU A 85 6.94 0.66 -13.07
CA GLU A 85 6.50 1.70 -14.00
C GLU A 85 6.01 1.13 -15.34
N LYS A 86 6.72 0.16 -15.92
CA LYS A 86 6.35 -0.47 -17.20
C LYS A 86 5.06 -1.27 -17.07
N MET A 87 4.94 -2.06 -16.00
CA MET A 87 3.75 -2.87 -15.72
C MET A 87 2.52 -1.98 -15.50
N LEU A 88 2.67 -0.90 -14.73
CA LEU A 88 1.59 0.06 -14.49
C LEU A 88 1.20 0.83 -15.74
N SER A 89 2.18 1.37 -16.50
CA SER A 89 1.92 2.16 -17.71
C SER A 89 1.23 1.37 -18.81
N LYS A 90 1.41 0.05 -18.84
CA LYS A 90 0.76 -0.86 -19.78
C LYS A 90 -0.50 -1.50 -19.22
N GLU A 91 -0.96 -1.07 -18.05
CA GLU A 91 -2.13 -1.62 -17.35
C GLU A 91 -2.06 -3.16 -17.15
N LYS A 92 -0.84 -3.69 -16.94
CA LYS A 92 -0.57 -5.13 -16.80
C LYS A 92 -0.77 -5.65 -15.38
N VAL A 93 -1.20 -4.81 -14.46
CA VAL A 93 -1.59 -5.19 -13.10
C VAL A 93 -3.09 -4.96 -12.95
N SER A 94 -3.85 -5.99 -12.61
CA SER A 94 -5.31 -5.87 -12.53
C SER A 94 -5.77 -5.19 -11.24
N ILE A 95 -5.23 -5.65 -10.10
CA ILE A 95 -5.63 -5.20 -8.77
C ILE A 95 -4.38 -4.94 -7.93
N ILE A 96 -4.36 -3.82 -7.22
CA ILE A 96 -3.26 -3.43 -6.33
C ILE A 96 -3.83 -3.15 -4.95
N GLU A 97 -3.42 -3.93 -3.96
CA GLU A 97 -3.65 -3.61 -2.55
C GLU A 97 -2.34 -3.06 -1.98
N LEU A 98 -2.39 -1.85 -1.41
CA LEU A 98 -1.21 -1.28 -0.78
C LEU A 98 -1.52 -0.70 0.60
N GLU A 99 -0.55 -0.85 1.50
CA GLU A 99 -0.66 -0.29 2.83
C GLU A 99 -0.36 1.21 2.80
N LEU A 100 -1.26 1.99 3.40
CA LEU A 100 -1.04 3.40 3.69
C LEU A 100 -0.76 3.55 5.18
N ILE A 101 0.43 4.02 5.53
CA ILE A 101 0.80 4.34 6.90
C ILE A 101 0.50 5.83 7.12
N LEU A 102 -0.50 6.09 7.99
CA LEU A 102 -0.87 7.44 8.38
C LEU A 102 -0.02 7.85 9.59
N GLY A 103 0.79 8.91 9.46
CA GLY A 103 1.54 9.47 10.56
C GLY A 103 3.05 9.24 10.48
N PHE A 104 3.72 9.41 11.61
CA PHE A 104 5.17 9.58 11.71
C PHE A 104 5.89 8.30 12.17
N GLY A 105 5.58 7.14 11.55
CA GLY A 105 6.21 5.87 11.93
C GLY A 105 7.61 5.69 11.34
N TYR A 106 7.84 6.19 10.15
CA TYR A 106 9.07 6.05 9.38
C TYR A 106 9.60 7.43 8.97
N GLU A 107 10.92 7.55 8.77
CA GLU A 107 11.58 8.84 8.49
C GLU A 107 11.14 9.51 7.18
N LYS A 108 10.63 8.74 6.23
CA LYS A 108 10.18 9.22 4.92
C LYS A 108 8.91 8.49 4.49
N SER A 109 7.84 8.66 5.26
CA SER A 109 6.55 8.11 4.84
C SER A 109 5.96 8.92 3.69
N PHE A 110 5.43 8.21 2.71
CA PHE A 110 4.69 8.81 1.60
C PHE A 110 3.24 9.07 2.01
N SER A 111 2.68 10.13 1.47
CA SER A 111 1.29 10.48 1.71
C SER A 111 0.36 9.75 0.75
N PHE A 112 -0.93 9.72 1.07
CA PHE A 112 -1.98 9.27 0.15
C PHE A 112 -1.88 9.97 -1.22
N TYR A 113 -1.58 11.26 -1.22
CA TYR A 113 -1.42 12.03 -2.45
C TYR A 113 -0.31 11.50 -3.37
N ASP A 114 0.79 11.00 -2.81
CA ASP A 114 1.89 10.45 -3.61
C ASP A 114 1.47 9.17 -4.32
N TYR A 115 0.70 8.31 -3.67
CA TYR A 115 0.13 7.11 -4.30
C TYR A 115 -0.88 7.46 -5.39
N GLU A 116 -1.80 8.38 -5.10
CA GLU A 116 -2.77 8.88 -6.07
C GLU A 116 -2.08 9.47 -7.31
N LYS A 117 -1.04 10.28 -7.12
CA LYS A 117 -0.29 10.86 -8.23
C LYS A 117 0.33 9.79 -9.13
N ILE A 118 0.86 8.71 -8.56
CA ILE A 118 1.46 7.63 -9.34
C ILE A 118 0.37 6.82 -10.04
N LEU A 119 -0.62 6.35 -9.32
CA LEU A 119 -1.59 5.36 -9.81
C LEU A 119 -2.67 5.98 -10.70
N ASN A 120 -3.19 7.15 -10.36
CA ASN A 120 -4.21 7.81 -11.16
C ASN A 120 -3.67 8.25 -12.54
N ASN A 121 -2.40 8.66 -12.62
CA ASN A 121 -1.74 8.96 -13.90
C ASN A 121 -1.52 7.72 -14.78
N LYS A 122 -1.67 6.51 -14.22
CA LYS A 122 -1.58 5.22 -14.90
C LYS A 122 -2.94 4.54 -15.08
N ASN A 123 -4.02 5.31 -14.99
CA ASN A 123 -5.41 4.84 -15.13
C ASN A 123 -5.88 3.84 -14.05
N TYR A 124 -5.24 3.80 -12.90
CA TYR A 124 -5.75 3.05 -11.75
C TYR A 124 -6.73 3.89 -10.94
N LYS A 125 -7.78 3.26 -10.44
CA LYS A 125 -8.83 3.91 -9.65
C LYS A 125 -8.93 3.27 -8.27
N LEU A 126 -8.96 4.10 -7.24
CA LEU A 126 -9.24 3.67 -5.87
C LEU A 126 -10.71 3.23 -5.78
N ILE A 127 -10.96 2.01 -5.32
CA ILE A 127 -12.31 1.45 -5.15
C ILE A 127 -12.67 1.14 -3.70
N ALA A 128 -11.68 0.95 -2.84
CA ALA A 128 -11.93 0.69 -1.44
C ALA A 128 -10.78 1.15 -0.55
N ILE A 129 -11.15 1.52 0.67
CA ILE A 129 -10.24 1.77 1.78
C ILE A 129 -10.65 0.80 2.87
N SER A 130 -9.77 -0.16 3.15
CA SER A 130 -10.02 -1.17 4.18
C SER A 130 -9.82 -0.56 5.55
N ASN A 131 -10.85 -0.63 6.37
CA ASN A 131 -10.77 -0.22 7.76
C ASN A 131 -10.76 -1.46 8.64
N SER A 132 -9.67 -1.71 9.35
CA SER A 132 -9.61 -2.77 10.36
C SER A 132 -10.40 -2.41 11.63
N GLY A 133 -11.65 -1.97 11.45
CA GLY A 133 -12.58 -1.65 12.54
C GLY A 133 -12.46 -0.22 13.07
N ASN A 134 -13.54 0.51 12.96
CA ASN A 134 -13.76 1.87 13.45
C ASN A 134 -13.00 3.02 12.77
N ILE A 135 -13.79 4.05 12.48
CA ILE A 135 -13.43 5.39 12.00
C ILE A 135 -11.96 5.71 12.28
N ILE A 136 -11.29 6.18 11.23
CA ILE A 136 -9.95 6.77 11.25
C ILE A 136 -9.74 7.57 12.55
N SER A 137 -9.38 6.90 13.61
CA SER A 137 -8.83 7.56 14.76
C SER A 137 -7.32 7.66 14.52
N PHE A 138 -6.72 8.75 14.95
CA PHE A 138 -5.26 8.92 14.94
C PHE A 138 -4.50 7.80 15.70
N SER A 139 -5.19 6.82 16.23
CA SER A 139 -4.63 5.64 16.88
C SER A 139 -4.40 4.46 15.92
N ASN A 140 -5.09 4.43 14.78
CA ASN A 140 -4.86 3.42 13.74
C ASN A 140 -4.04 4.05 12.61
N TYR A 141 -2.74 3.88 12.69
CA TYR A 141 -1.78 4.48 11.76
C TYR A 141 -1.73 3.82 10.39
N GLN A 142 -2.51 2.77 10.15
CA GLN A 142 -2.42 1.93 8.95
C GLN A 142 -3.79 1.66 8.39
N THR A 143 -3.90 1.69 7.05
CA THR A 143 -5.05 1.25 6.30
C THR A 143 -4.61 0.65 4.98
N ASN A 144 -5.40 -0.23 4.38
CA ASN A 144 -5.12 -0.73 3.04
C ASN A 144 -5.98 0.02 2.02
N LEU A 145 -5.38 0.35 0.91
CA LEU A 145 -6.01 0.97 -0.24
C LEU A 145 -6.11 -0.07 -1.35
N LEU A 146 -7.27 -0.19 -1.97
CA LEU A 146 -7.50 -1.11 -3.08
C LEU A 146 -7.70 -0.33 -4.37
N TYR A 147 -6.80 -0.50 -5.31
CA TYR A 147 -6.85 0.09 -6.64
C TYR A 147 -7.09 -0.99 -7.69
N VAL A 148 -7.80 -0.63 -8.74
CA VAL A 148 -8.02 -1.48 -9.92
C VAL A 148 -7.69 -0.71 -11.19
N LYS A 149 -7.30 -1.42 -12.25
CA LYS A 149 -7.14 -0.81 -13.57
C LYS A 149 -8.50 -0.28 -14.08
N LYS A 150 -8.46 0.72 -14.94
CA LYS A 150 -9.66 1.44 -15.42
C LYS A 150 -10.74 0.51 -15.97
N GLU A 151 -10.37 -0.51 -16.75
CA GLU A 151 -11.32 -1.47 -17.30
C GLU A 151 -12.17 -2.17 -16.24
N ILE A 152 -11.53 -2.64 -15.16
CA ILE A 152 -12.24 -3.27 -14.03
C ILE A 152 -13.15 -2.25 -13.33
N PHE A 153 -12.65 -1.02 -13.12
CA PHE A 153 -13.45 0.05 -12.52
C PHE A 153 -14.72 0.33 -13.33
N GLU A 154 -14.61 0.46 -14.66
CA GLU A 154 -15.77 0.70 -15.52
C GLU A 154 -16.76 -0.47 -15.49
N ASN A 155 -16.28 -1.70 -15.43
CA ASN A 155 -17.13 -2.88 -15.28
C ASN A 155 -17.89 -2.86 -13.95
N ILE A 156 -17.22 -2.57 -12.84
CA ILE A 156 -17.86 -2.44 -11.52
C ILE A 156 -18.91 -1.33 -11.53
N ARG A 157 -18.59 -0.16 -12.12
CA ARG A 157 -19.50 0.96 -12.24
C ARG A 157 -20.76 0.59 -13.04
N ASN A 158 -20.58 -0.02 -14.20
CA ASN A 158 -21.69 -0.44 -15.07
C ASN A 158 -22.61 -1.47 -14.38
N LEU A 159 -22.05 -2.42 -13.63
CA LEU A 159 -22.82 -3.36 -12.82
C LEU A 159 -23.64 -2.65 -11.74
N HIS A 160 -23.07 -1.66 -11.08
CA HIS A 160 -23.77 -0.87 -10.06
C HIS A 160 -24.88 -0.01 -10.67
N GLU A 161 -24.63 0.66 -11.81
CA GLU A 161 -25.59 1.50 -12.50
C GLU A 161 -26.74 0.68 -13.14
N SER A 162 -26.50 -0.59 -13.49
CA SER A 162 -27.53 -1.49 -14.04
C SER A 162 -28.49 -2.08 -13.00
N ASN A 163 -28.39 -1.69 -11.74
CA ASN A 163 -29.20 -2.22 -10.62
C ASN A 163 -29.15 -3.75 -10.45
N ILE A 164 -28.05 -4.39 -10.86
CA ILE A 164 -27.84 -5.80 -10.57
C ILE A 164 -27.59 -5.92 -9.06
N ASP A 165 -28.46 -6.68 -8.39
CA ASP A 165 -28.32 -6.97 -6.96
C ASP A 165 -27.04 -7.80 -6.75
N ILE A 166 -25.99 -7.16 -6.27
CA ILE A 166 -24.74 -7.85 -5.93
C ILE A 166 -24.93 -8.43 -4.53
N PRO A 167 -24.88 -9.74 -4.34
CA PRO A 167 -25.05 -10.34 -3.02
C PRO A 167 -24.08 -9.74 -2.01
N GLY A 168 -24.61 -9.14 -0.93
CA GLY A 168 -23.83 -8.48 0.10
C GLY A 168 -23.67 -6.96 -0.04
N VAL A 169 -24.10 -6.36 -1.16
CA VAL A 169 -24.21 -4.90 -1.31
C VAL A 169 -25.69 -4.51 -1.16
N THR A 170 -26.03 -3.94 -0.02
CA THR A 170 -27.41 -3.43 0.18
C THR A 170 -27.60 -2.14 -0.59
N ASN A 171 -28.30 -2.19 -1.73
CA ASN A 171 -28.85 -1.02 -2.42
C ASN A 171 -30.03 -0.42 -1.61
N LYS A 172 -29.77 0.00 -0.39
CA LYS A 172 -30.66 0.94 0.28
C LYS A 172 -30.24 2.34 -0.17
N THR A 173 -30.87 2.82 -1.24
CA THR A 173 -31.00 4.26 -1.45
C THR A 173 -31.85 4.77 -0.28
N ASP A 174 -31.16 5.06 0.80
CA ASP A 174 -31.76 5.78 1.91
C ASP A 174 -32.03 7.21 1.42
N LYS A 175 -33.31 7.45 1.02
CA LYS A 175 -33.78 8.77 0.58
C LYS A 175 -33.64 9.84 1.67
N SER A 176 -33.21 9.46 2.87
CA SER A 176 -32.94 10.36 3.99
C SER A 176 -31.50 10.86 4.04
N ASN A 177 -30.62 10.43 3.12
CA ASN A 177 -29.24 10.91 3.08
C ASN A 177 -29.20 12.31 2.48
N PRO A 178 -28.87 13.36 3.26
CA PRO A 178 -28.82 14.75 2.77
C PRO A 178 -27.68 15.01 1.78
N PHE A 179 -26.83 14.03 1.48
CA PHE A 179 -25.70 14.09 0.56
C PHE A 179 -25.90 13.30 -0.74
N SER A 180 -27.12 12.83 -1.03
CA SER A 180 -27.44 12.26 -2.34
C SER A 180 -27.55 13.39 -3.37
N TYR A 181 -26.50 13.55 -4.17
CA TYR A 181 -26.49 14.38 -5.38
C TYR A 181 -26.85 13.54 -6.58
#